data_1e013f099e774994eec11303481ff3d4
#
_entry.id   1e013f099e774994eec11303481ff3d4
#
_cell.length_a   1.000
_cell.length_b   1.000
_cell.length_c   1.000
_cell.angle_alpha   90.00
_cell.angle_beta   90.00
_cell.angle_gamma   90.00
#
_symmetry.space_group_name_H-M   'P 1'
#
loop_
_entity.id
_entity.type
_entity.pdbx_description
1 polymer ?
#
loop_
_entity_poly.entity_id
_entity_poly.type
_entity_poly.pdbx_seq_one_letter_code
_entity_poly.pdbx_strand_id
1 'polypeptide(L)'
;MATQLGLSLYPTKTQSNIQDFRLTGNPVKNLISSLSGDLNFTENAKDAHLSHKAHSFPAKFPPQLPRKFIVELTNPGDVILDPMMGSGTTLLEAYIQGRQAVGFDIDPLAMLLTQVKLESYSIAELSTSGERI
;
A
#
# COMPACT_ATOMS: atom_id res chain seq x y z
N MET A 1 25.28 12.02 5.54
CA MET A 1 24.52 12.01 4.28
C MET A 1 23.38 11.05 4.45
N ALA A 2 22.15 11.53 4.56
CA ALA A 2 20.98 10.67 4.60
C ALA A 2 20.72 10.18 3.17
N THR A 3 20.92 8.90 2.92
CA THR A 3 20.57 8.28 1.62
C THR A 3 19.05 8.14 1.60
N GLN A 4 18.40 8.98 0.83
CA GLN A 4 16.96 8.89 0.58
C GLN A 4 16.74 7.69 -0.34
N LEU A 5 16.32 6.56 0.23
CA LEU A 5 15.93 5.38 -0.54
C LEU A 5 14.44 5.49 -0.86
N GLY A 6 14.13 5.65 -2.13
CA GLY A 6 12.76 5.65 -2.65
C GLY A 6 12.41 4.29 -3.24
N LEU A 7 11.24 3.75 -2.88
CA LEU A 7 10.68 2.55 -3.47
C LEU A 7 9.56 2.96 -4.44
N SER A 8 9.70 2.55 -5.70
CA SER A 8 8.69 2.79 -6.73
C SER A 8 8.17 1.44 -7.23
N LEU A 9 6.87 1.24 -7.16
CA LEU A 9 6.20 0.00 -7.54
C LEU A 9 5.26 0.24 -8.72
N TYR A 10 5.46 -0.54 -9.75
CA TYR A 10 4.58 -0.57 -10.92
C TYR A 10 3.88 -1.93 -10.95
N PRO A 11 2.55 -1.99 -10.92
CA PRO A 11 1.84 -3.25 -11.07
C PRO A 11 2.16 -3.83 -12.45
N THR A 12 2.73 -5.03 -12.48
CA THR A 12 2.87 -5.81 -13.71
C THR A 12 1.49 -6.25 -14.21
N LYS A 13 1.31 -6.26 -15.51
CA LYS A 13 0.09 -6.42 -16.31
C LYS A 13 -0.84 -7.60 -15.98
N THR A 14 -1.34 -7.74 -14.78
CA THR A 14 -2.32 -8.80 -14.48
C THR A 14 -3.59 -8.25 -13.82
N GLN A 15 -4.18 -7.22 -14.47
CA GLN A 15 -5.47 -6.69 -14.01
C GLN A 15 -6.42 -6.52 -15.20
N SER A 16 -6.95 -7.64 -15.70
CA SER A 16 -7.95 -7.64 -16.77
C SER A 16 -9.39 -7.34 -16.31
N ASN A 17 -9.61 -6.91 -15.07
CA ASN A 17 -10.96 -6.69 -14.52
C ASN A 17 -11.12 -5.45 -13.62
N ILE A 18 -10.25 -4.45 -13.73
CA ILE A 18 -10.55 -3.16 -13.11
C ILE A 18 -11.49 -2.42 -14.06
N GLN A 19 -12.76 -2.37 -13.70
CA GLN A 19 -13.73 -1.51 -14.40
C GLN A 19 -13.18 -0.08 -14.40
N ASP A 20 -13.24 0.54 -15.58
CA ASP A 20 -12.73 1.88 -15.88
C ASP A 20 -13.59 2.96 -15.17
N PHE A 21 -13.63 2.89 -13.84
CA PHE A 21 -14.33 3.85 -13.01
C PHE A 21 -13.44 5.05 -12.77
N ARG A 22 -13.60 6.08 -13.59
CA ARG A 22 -12.91 7.35 -13.41
C ARG A 22 -13.69 8.23 -12.44
N LEU A 23 -13.01 8.69 -11.39
CA LEU A 23 -13.57 9.71 -10.51
C LEU A 23 -13.87 10.97 -11.33
N THR A 24 -15.16 11.31 -11.40
CA THR A 24 -15.63 12.55 -11.98
C THR A 24 -16.05 13.49 -10.85
N GLY A 25 -15.65 14.75 -10.91
CA GLY A 25 -16.09 15.75 -9.95
C GLY A 25 -14.97 16.60 -9.37
N ASN A 26 -15.33 17.45 -8.41
CA ASN A 26 -14.38 18.35 -7.75
C ASN A 26 -13.59 17.58 -6.68
N PRO A 27 -12.24 17.50 -6.78
CA PRO A 27 -11.41 16.77 -5.83
C PRO A 27 -11.60 17.23 -4.37
N VAL A 28 -11.83 18.51 -4.16
CA VAL A 28 -12.06 19.07 -2.81
C VAL A 28 -13.38 18.58 -2.22
N LYS A 29 -14.44 18.48 -3.02
CA LYS A 29 -15.71 17.93 -2.55
C LYS A 29 -15.58 16.44 -2.21
N ASN A 30 -14.88 15.68 -3.02
CA ASN A 30 -14.61 14.28 -2.77
C ASN A 30 -13.84 14.11 -1.45
N LEU A 31 -12.79 14.92 -1.24
CA LEU A 31 -12.00 14.89 0.00
C LEU A 31 -12.87 15.24 1.23
N ILE A 32 -13.69 16.29 1.17
CA ILE A 32 -14.59 16.66 2.26
C ILE A 32 -15.56 15.54 2.56
N SER A 33 -16.14 14.92 1.54
CA SER A 33 -17.05 13.76 1.70
C SER A 33 -16.35 12.58 2.38
N SER A 34 -15.14 12.24 1.95
CA SER A 34 -14.35 11.17 2.53
C SER A 34 -14.01 11.41 4.01
N LEU A 35 -13.66 12.65 4.36
CA LEU A 35 -13.34 13.06 5.74
C LEU A 35 -14.57 13.14 6.64
N SER A 36 -15.75 13.41 6.07
CA SER A 36 -17.03 13.47 6.83
C SER A 36 -17.62 12.08 7.11
N GLY A 37 -17.07 11.04 6.52
CA GLY A 37 -17.49 9.65 6.76
C GLY A 37 -16.96 9.10 8.08
N ASP A 38 -17.45 7.91 8.44
CA ASP A 38 -16.91 7.17 9.59
C ASP A 38 -15.47 6.72 9.29
N LEU A 39 -14.54 7.19 10.11
CA LEU A 39 -13.13 6.82 10.09
C LEU A 39 -12.74 5.85 11.21
N ASN A 40 -13.73 5.36 11.96
CA ASN A 40 -13.51 4.38 13.01
C ASN A 40 -13.46 2.97 12.42
N PHE A 41 -12.29 2.57 11.97
CA PHE A 41 -12.03 1.23 11.48
C PHE A 41 -11.73 0.31 12.67
N THR A 42 -12.77 -0.14 13.36
CA THR A 42 -12.64 -1.24 14.32
C THR A 42 -12.21 -2.50 13.57
N GLU A 43 -11.24 -3.18 14.13
CA GLU A 43 -10.49 -4.30 13.55
C GLU A 43 -11.35 -5.46 13.02
N ASN A 44 -12.02 -5.29 11.91
CA ASN A 44 -12.42 -6.43 11.11
C ASN A 44 -11.20 -6.92 10.31
N ALA A 45 -10.27 -7.52 11.05
CA ALA A 45 -9.00 -8.05 10.55
C ALA A 45 -9.15 -9.15 9.48
N LYS A 46 -10.38 -9.52 9.12
CA LYS A 46 -10.66 -10.53 8.11
C LYS A 46 -10.40 -10.04 6.69
N ASP A 47 -10.50 -8.73 6.45
CA ASP A 47 -10.37 -8.13 5.12
C ASP A 47 -8.96 -7.58 4.82
N ALA A 48 -8.03 -7.69 5.76
CA ALA A 48 -6.66 -7.25 5.54
C ALA A 48 -5.87 -8.32 4.79
N HIS A 49 -5.19 -7.92 3.72
CA HIS A 49 -4.25 -8.80 3.02
C HIS A 49 -3.21 -9.36 4.00
N LEU A 50 -2.84 -10.64 3.84
CA LEU A 50 -1.96 -11.35 4.77
C LEU A 50 -0.62 -10.63 5.01
N SER A 51 -0.08 -9.99 3.98
CA SER A 51 1.18 -9.21 4.07
C SER A 51 1.13 -8.07 5.09
N HIS A 52 -0.06 -7.53 5.41
CA HIS A 52 -0.20 -6.53 6.48
C HIS A 52 0.13 -7.08 7.87
N LYS A 53 0.01 -8.40 8.05
CA LYS A 53 0.25 -9.09 9.32
C LYS A 53 1.66 -9.68 9.42
N ALA A 54 2.46 -9.60 8.37
CA ALA A 54 3.79 -10.21 8.33
C ALA A 54 4.74 -9.69 9.42
N HIS A 55 4.55 -8.47 9.89
CA HIS A 55 5.36 -7.88 10.97
C HIS A 55 4.53 -6.92 11.83
N SER A 56 4.82 -6.93 13.14
CA SER A 56 4.28 -5.94 14.09
C SER A 56 5.15 -4.69 14.04
N PHE A 57 4.66 -3.64 13.39
CA PHE A 57 5.36 -2.35 13.30
C PHE A 57 4.60 -1.31 14.13
N PRO A 58 5.28 -0.47 14.95
CA PRO A 58 4.63 0.56 15.77
C PRO A 58 3.83 1.56 14.93
N ALA A 59 2.74 2.07 15.48
CA ALA A 59 1.91 3.13 14.89
C ALA A 59 1.43 2.87 13.45
N LYS A 60 1.25 1.60 13.09
CA LYS A 60 0.72 1.21 11.78
C LYS A 60 -0.77 1.55 11.65
N PHE A 61 -1.15 2.19 10.57
CA PHE A 61 -2.56 2.42 10.25
C PHE A 61 -3.31 1.11 10.00
N PRO A 62 -4.60 1.02 10.38
CA PRO A 62 -5.45 -0.04 9.88
C PRO A 62 -5.54 0.06 8.34
N PRO A 63 -5.38 -1.05 7.59
CA PRO A 63 -5.34 -1.02 6.12
C PRO A 63 -6.57 -0.38 5.47
N GLN A 64 -7.70 -0.44 6.13
CA GLN A 64 -8.96 0.14 5.68
C GLN A 64 -8.89 1.67 5.54
N LEU A 65 -8.08 2.34 6.38
CA LEU A 65 -7.94 3.80 6.35
C LEU A 65 -7.32 4.28 5.02
N PRO A 66 -6.09 3.89 4.64
CA PRO A 66 -5.53 4.30 3.36
C PRO A 66 -6.36 3.75 2.18
N ARG A 67 -6.90 2.53 2.27
CA ARG A 67 -7.76 1.96 1.22
C ARG A 67 -8.93 2.88 0.89
N LYS A 68 -9.65 3.36 1.91
CA LYS A 68 -10.78 4.27 1.73
C LYS A 68 -10.39 5.49 0.92
N PHE A 69 -9.33 6.20 1.33
CA PHE A 69 -8.90 7.41 0.62
C PHE A 69 -8.36 7.13 -0.78
N ILE A 70 -7.61 6.05 -0.97
CA ILE A 70 -7.10 5.64 -2.28
C ILE A 70 -8.26 5.39 -3.26
N VAL A 71 -9.27 4.64 -2.84
CA VAL A 71 -10.42 4.31 -3.71
C VAL A 71 -11.30 5.53 -3.99
N GLU A 72 -11.53 6.37 -2.98
CA GLU A 72 -12.47 7.50 -3.10
C GLU A 72 -11.84 8.74 -3.75
N LEU A 73 -10.51 8.87 -3.75
CA LEU A 73 -9.83 10.09 -4.22
C LEU A 73 -8.98 9.90 -5.46
N THR A 74 -8.78 8.67 -5.91
CA THR A 74 -7.88 8.36 -7.04
C THR A 74 -8.49 7.35 -7.99
N ASN A 75 -7.91 7.25 -9.20
CA ASN A 75 -8.27 6.28 -10.20
C ASN A 75 -7.21 5.17 -10.30
N PRO A 76 -7.55 3.96 -10.77
CA PRO A 76 -6.55 2.96 -11.15
C PRO A 76 -5.50 3.54 -12.09
N GLY A 77 -4.23 3.26 -11.81
CA GLY A 77 -3.09 3.81 -12.56
C GLY A 77 -2.53 5.13 -12.02
N ASP A 78 -3.25 5.84 -11.14
CA ASP A 78 -2.73 7.04 -10.48
C ASP A 78 -1.55 6.69 -9.56
N VAL A 79 -0.73 7.70 -9.26
CA VAL A 79 0.45 7.58 -8.38
C VAL A 79 0.11 8.07 -6.98
N ILE A 80 0.32 7.21 -5.99
CA ILE A 80 0.17 7.51 -4.57
C ILE A 80 1.55 7.80 -3.99
N LEU A 81 1.68 8.90 -3.28
CA LEU A 81 2.89 9.27 -2.56
C LEU A 81 2.67 9.14 -1.05
N ASP A 82 3.53 8.36 -0.39
CA ASP A 82 3.60 8.29 1.08
C ASP A 82 5.00 8.72 1.55
N PRO A 83 5.16 9.97 2.03
CA PRO A 83 6.48 10.49 2.42
C PRO A 83 6.99 9.97 3.78
N MET A 84 6.17 9.21 4.51
CA MET A 84 6.50 8.60 5.80
C MET A 84 5.88 7.20 5.88
N MET A 85 6.26 6.33 4.94
CA MET A 85 5.55 5.09 4.63
C MET A 85 5.57 4.04 5.75
N GLY A 86 6.50 4.13 6.72
CA GLY A 86 6.68 3.12 7.75
C GLY A 86 6.80 1.71 7.14
N SER A 87 6.02 0.78 7.63
CA SER A 87 6.00 -0.58 7.10
C SER A 87 5.17 -0.75 5.80
N GLY A 88 4.85 0.33 5.08
CA GLY A 88 4.30 0.31 3.73
C GLY A 88 2.82 -0.03 3.64
N THR A 89 2.01 0.29 4.64
CA THR A 89 0.56 0.00 4.61
C THR A 89 -0.12 0.71 3.44
N THR A 90 0.15 2.00 3.23
CA THR A 90 -0.38 2.78 2.12
C THR A 90 0.06 2.23 0.77
N LEU A 91 1.34 1.86 0.65
CA LEU A 91 1.90 1.35 -0.60
C LEU A 91 1.27 0.01 -0.98
N LEU A 92 1.11 -0.89 0.00
CA LEU A 92 0.47 -2.18 -0.24
C LEU A 92 -1.01 -2.02 -0.64
N GLU A 93 -1.75 -1.13 0.02
CA GLU A 93 -3.13 -0.86 -0.38
C GLU A 93 -3.22 -0.20 -1.77
N ALA A 94 -2.33 0.73 -2.10
CA ALA A 94 -2.26 1.31 -3.44
C ALA A 94 -2.02 0.23 -4.50
N TYR A 95 -1.06 -0.66 -4.28
CA TYR A 95 -0.76 -1.78 -5.17
C TYR A 95 -1.97 -2.71 -5.35
N ILE A 96 -2.61 -3.14 -4.25
CA ILE A 96 -3.80 -4.02 -4.29
C ILE A 96 -4.95 -3.36 -5.07
N GLN A 97 -5.10 -2.04 -4.95
CA GLN A 97 -6.15 -1.27 -5.64
C GLN A 97 -5.75 -0.85 -7.07
N GLY A 98 -4.63 -1.32 -7.60
CA GLY A 98 -4.20 -1.03 -8.98
C GLY A 98 -3.63 0.37 -9.19
N ARG A 99 -3.14 1.01 -8.13
CA ARG A 99 -2.42 2.28 -8.20
C ARG A 99 -0.92 2.03 -8.19
N GLN A 100 -0.18 2.98 -8.72
CA GLN A 100 1.27 3.03 -8.51
C GLN A 100 1.54 3.64 -7.14
N ALA A 101 2.68 3.30 -6.54
CA ALA A 101 3.04 3.87 -5.25
C ALA A 101 4.52 4.27 -5.19
N VAL A 102 4.77 5.38 -4.52
CA VAL A 102 6.11 5.87 -4.18
C VAL A 102 6.13 6.15 -2.68
N GLY A 103 7.07 5.56 -1.97
CA GLY A 103 7.22 5.76 -0.53
C GLY A 103 8.62 6.16 -0.14
N PHE A 104 8.72 6.94 0.92
CA PHE A 104 9.97 7.33 1.55
C PHE A 104 9.91 7.07 3.03
N ASP A 105 11.02 6.65 3.61
CA ASP A 105 11.19 6.57 5.04
C ASP A 105 12.66 6.81 5.42
N ILE A 106 12.90 7.26 6.64
CA ILE A 106 14.24 7.42 7.18
C ILE A 106 14.74 6.11 7.82
N ASP A 107 13.82 5.23 8.22
CA ASP A 107 14.13 3.97 8.88
C ASP A 107 14.47 2.88 7.85
N PRO A 108 15.69 2.36 7.80
CA PRO A 108 16.07 1.26 6.91
C PRO A 108 15.23 -0.01 7.11
N LEU A 109 14.75 -0.27 8.34
CA LEU A 109 13.89 -1.40 8.64
C LEU A 109 12.51 -1.23 7.99
N ALA A 110 11.96 -0.01 8.02
CA ALA A 110 10.71 0.32 7.33
C ALA A 110 10.82 0.05 5.82
N MET A 111 11.94 0.47 5.20
CA MET A 111 12.23 0.20 3.79
C MET A 111 12.26 -1.29 3.49
N LEU A 112 13.01 -2.07 4.27
CA LEU A 112 13.13 -3.52 4.10
C LEU A 112 11.78 -4.22 4.24
N LEU A 113 11.01 -3.88 5.27
CA LEU A 113 9.69 -4.47 5.52
C LEU A 113 8.71 -4.17 4.39
N THR A 114 8.74 -2.94 3.88
CA THR A 114 7.89 -2.52 2.77
C THR A 114 8.27 -3.28 1.49
N GLN A 115 9.55 -3.38 1.19
CA GLN A 115 10.05 -4.13 0.03
C GLN A 115 9.62 -5.59 0.09
N VAL A 116 9.86 -6.28 1.21
CA VAL A 116 9.47 -7.69 1.38
C VAL A 116 7.96 -7.92 1.23
N LYS A 117 7.13 -6.99 1.68
CA LYS A 117 5.67 -7.10 1.56
C LYS A 117 5.15 -6.95 0.15
N LEU A 118 5.86 -6.23 -0.68
CA LEU A 118 5.44 -5.83 -2.03
C LEU A 118 6.10 -6.66 -3.12
N GLU A 119 7.22 -7.30 -2.80
CA GLU A 119 7.90 -8.19 -3.71
C GLU A 119 7.16 -9.52 -3.85
N SER A 120 7.17 -10.06 -5.07
CA SER A 120 6.62 -11.39 -5.36
C SER A 120 7.77 -12.39 -5.43
N TYR A 121 7.77 -13.36 -4.53
CA TYR A 121 8.74 -14.43 -4.50
C TYR A 121 8.13 -15.73 -5.03
N SER A 122 8.86 -16.47 -5.85
CA SER A 122 8.46 -17.82 -6.22
C SER A 122 8.75 -18.79 -5.07
N ILE A 123 7.98 -19.88 -5.00
CA ILE A 123 8.20 -20.94 -3.99
C ILE A 123 9.62 -21.52 -4.13
N ALA A 124 10.14 -21.63 -5.36
CA ALA A 124 11.48 -22.14 -5.61
C ALA A 124 12.58 -21.25 -5.03
N GLU A 125 12.45 -19.92 -5.17
CA GLU A 125 13.39 -18.94 -4.57
C GLU A 125 13.37 -19.01 -3.05
N LEU A 126 12.18 -19.10 -2.45
CA LEU A 126 12.03 -19.22 -0.99
C LEU A 126 12.62 -20.54 -0.47
N SER A 127 12.37 -21.67 -1.14
CA SER A 127 12.93 -22.97 -0.75
C SER A 127 14.46 -22.97 -0.80
N THR A 128 15.05 -22.45 -1.89
CA THR A 128 16.50 -22.37 -2.05
C THR A 128 17.14 -21.47 -0.99
N SER A 129 16.47 -20.40 -0.58
CA SER A 129 16.96 -19.52 0.48
C SER A 129 16.85 -20.15 1.86
N GLY A 130 15.79 -20.94 2.11
CA GLY A 130 15.59 -21.65 3.38
C GLY A 130 16.58 -22.80 3.63
N GLU A 131 17.10 -23.43 2.57
CA GLU A 131 18.12 -24.49 2.67
C GLU A 131 19.53 -23.96 3.04
N ARG A 132 19.74 -22.65 3.00
CA ARG A 132 21.03 -22.01 3.31
C ARG A 132 21.14 -21.52 4.78
N ILE A 133 20.12 -21.72 5.57
CA ILE A 133 20.08 -21.38 7.00
C ILE A 133 20.21 -22.64 7.83
#